data_091970567dda8af7948c5b209bae8e03
#
_entry.id   091970567dda8af7948c5b209bae8e03
#
_cell.length_a   1.000
_cell.length_b   1.000
_cell.length_c   1.000
_cell.angle_alpha   90.00
_cell.angle_beta   90.00
_cell.angle_gamma   90.00
#
_symmetry.space_group_name_H-M   'P 1'
#
loop_
_entity.id
_entity.type
_entity.pdbx_description
1 polymer ?
#
loop_
_entity_poly.entity_id
_entity_poly.type
_entity_poly.pdbx_seq_one_letter_code
_entity_poly.pdbx_strand_id
1 'polypeptide(L)'
;MTKNPMLSGDHFRLGTFSSNCSSGMTPTKIAERWDNSWDNNLALGKMLDEAGIDFMLPIARWIGYGGETDFHGGVLETMTWAAGLLASTKNIAVFATIHTAANHPAVVAKQIATIDQIGHGRAGLNIVAGWNKPEYEALGLTLPDDHESRYAYAQEWFDLVRKLWASDEHFDWDGKYFKAKKIKGNPAPVRGSVPIINAAGSPQGREFATDNANFLFTPAIDLDRSKAEIADLKAQAKAKGRKV
;
A
#
# COMPACT_ATOMS: atom_id res chain seq x y z
N MET A 1 5.16 -1.99 23.36
CA MET A 1 4.77 -1.83 21.95
C MET A 1 5.67 -2.71 21.09
N THR A 2 5.09 -3.54 20.24
CA THR A 2 5.84 -4.34 19.26
C THR A 2 6.61 -3.41 18.33
N LYS A 3 7.85 -3.75 17.99
CA LYS A 3 8.69 -2.94 17.13
C LYS A 3 8.25 -3.17 15.67
N ASN A 4 7.90 -2.11 14.94
CA ASN A 4 7.64 -2.25 13.51
C ASN A 4 8.98 -2.37 12.78
N PRO A 5 9.29 -3.49 12.08
CA PRO A 5 10.58 -3.68 11.42
C PRO A 5 10.87 -2.63 10.35
N MET A 6 9.83 -2.08 9.74
CA MET A 6 9.98 -1.02 8.72
C MET A 6 10.43 0.32 9.29
N LEU A 7 10.22 0.57 10.58
CA LEU A 7 10.55 1.83 11.25
C LEU A 7 11.76 1.70 12.21
N SER A 8 12.38 0.55 12.27
CA SER A 8 13.40 0.25 13.27
C SER A 8 14.73 -0.19 12.65
N GLY A 9 15.82 0.45 13.07
CA GLY A 9 17.19 0.08 12.69
C GLY A 9 17.60 0.57 11.29
N ASP A 10 18.91 0.49 11.04
CA ASP A 10 19.53 0.82 9.74
C ASP A 10 20.07 -0.48 9.11
N HIS A 11 19.18 -1.44 8.83
CA HIS A 11 19.53 -2.66 8.12
C HIS A 11 18.82 -2.72 6.76
N PHE A 12 19.33 -3.54 5.87
CA PHE A 12 18.66 -3.87 4.62
C PHE A 12 17.39 -4.66 4.95
N ARG A 13 16.25 -4.23 4.39
CA ARG A 13 14.95 -4.86 4.65
C ARG A 13 14.58 -5.79 3.51
N LEU A 14 14.18 -7.01 3.86
CA LEU A 14 13.70 -8.00 2.92
C LEU A 14 12.20 -8.19 3.06
N GLY A 15 11.52 -8.37 1.95
CA GLY A 15 10.09 -8.64 1.94
C GLY A 15 9.65 -9.46 0.75
N THR A 16 8.41 -9.92 0.80
CA THR A 16 7.75 -10.58 -0.32
C THR A 16 6.76 -9.65 -0.99
N PHE A 17 6.52 -9.88 -2.28
CA PHE A 17 5.60 -9.10 -3.09
C PHE A 17 4.62 -10.01 -3.82
N SER A 18 3.32 -9.65 -3.85
CA SER A 18 2.31 -10.31 -4.68
C SER A 18 1.90 -11.74 -4.28
N SER A 19 2.18 -12.20 -3.06
CA SER A 19 1.73 -13.54 -2.63
C SER A 19 0.21 -13.68 -2.50
N ASN A 20 -0.52 -12.57 -2.40
CA ASN A 20 -1.98 -12.55 -2.41
C ASN A 20 -2.60 -12.78 -3.80
N CYS A 21 -1.78 -12.81 -4.86
CA CYS A 21 -2.23 -12.99 -6.23
C CYS A 21 -1.96 -14.41 -6.74
N SER A 22 -2.89 -14.96 -7.55
CA SER A 22 -2.65 -16.20 -8.29
C SER A 22 -1.44 -16.07 -9.20
N SER A 23 -0.61 -17.10 -9.27
CA SER A 23 0.69 -17.14 -9.96
C SER A 23 1.78 -16.22 -9.38
N GLY A 24 1.52 -15.50 -8.27
CA GLY A 24 2.50 -14.60 -7.66
C GLY A 24 3.01 -13.55 -8.65
N MET A 25 4.30 -13.57 -8.98
CA MET A 25 4.92 -12.68 -10.00
C MET A 25 5.34 -13.42 -11.28
N THR A 26 4.89 -14.66 -11.49
CA THR A 26 5.34 -15.47 -12.63
C THR A 26 4.16 -15.92 -13.49
N PRO A 27 3.94 -15.33 -14.67
CA PRO A 27 2.92 -15.80 -15.61
C PRO A 27 3.35 -17.17 -16.18
N THR A 28 2.77 -18.24 -15.68
CA THR A 28 3.11 -19.62 -16.04
C THR A 28 1.88 -20.51 -16.03
N LYS A 29 1.95 -21.65 -16.77
CA LYS A 29 0.91 -22.68 -16.85
C LYS A 29 1.30 -23.98 -16.15
N ILE A 30 2.43 -24.04 -15.47
CA ILE A 30 2.83 -25.22 -14.71
C ILE A 30 1.84 -25.51 -13.58
N ALA A 31 1.66 -26.79 -13.25
CA ALA A 31 0.70 -27.19 -12.22
C ALA A 31 1.08 -26.67 -10.82
N GLU A 32 2.38 -26.56 -10.56
CA GLU A 32 2.97 -26.10 -9.30
C GLU A 32 3.04 -24.57 -9.17
N ARG A 33 2.40 -23.82 -10.09
CA ARG A 33 2.33 -22.36 -9.98
C ARG A 33 1.72 -21.93 -8.65
N TRP A 34 2.15 -20.79 -8.13
CA TRP A 34 1.67 -20.27 -6.86
C TRP A 34 0.14 -20.19 -6.83
N ASP A 35 -0.44 -20.89 -5.88
CA ASP A 35 -1.85 -20.81 -5.50
C ASP A 35 -1.98 -19.81 -4.35
N ASN A 36 -2.76 -18.75 -4.59
CA ASN A 36 -2.98 -17.67 -3.63
C ASN A 36 -4.06 -17.98 -2.58
N SER A 37 -4.34 -19.26 -2.30
CA SER A 37 -5.26 -19.64 -1.24
C SER A 37 -4.87 -18.98 0.10
N TRP A 38 -5.86 -18.80 0.97
CA TRP A 38 -5.60 -18.27 2.30
C TRP A 38 -4.62 -19.14 3.09
N ASP A 39 -4.75 -20.45 3.00
CA ASP A 39 -3.89 -21.38 3.73
C ASP A 39 -2.43 -21.27 3.30
N ASN A 40 -2.16 -21.13 2.00
CA ASN A 40 -0.81 -20.90 1.49
C ASN A 40 -0.25 -19.54 1.92
N ASN A 41 -1.05 -18.49 1.88
CA ASN A 41 -0.64 -17.17 2.35
C ASN A 41 -0.36 -17.15 3.86
N LEU A 42 -1.18 -17.83 4.66
CA LEU A 42 -0.99 -17.95 6.09
C LEU A 42 0.28 -18.75 6.44
N ALA A 43 0.50 -19.87 5.75
CA ALA A 43 1.71 -20.69 5.92
C ALA A 43 2.96 -19.88 5.56
N LEU A 44 2.95 -19.21 4.40
CA LEU A 44 4.04 -18.34 3.97
C LEU A 44 4.29 -17.21 4.99
N GLY A 45 3.23 -16.52 5.44
CA GLY A 45 3.36 -15.42 6.39
C GLY A 45 4.01 -15.86 7.71
N LYS A 46 3.65 -17.04 8.24
CA LYS A 46 4.29 -17.60 9.43
C LYS A 46 5.75 -17.97 9.20
N MET A 47 6.07 -18.60 8.07
CA MET A 47 7.45 -18.94 7.71
C MET A 47 8.32 -17.68 7.59
N LEU A 48 7.81 -16.62 6.96
CA LEU A 48 8.51 -15.35 6.82
C LEU A 48 8.73 -14.66 8.17
N ASP A 49 7.71 -14.68 9.03
CA ASP A 49 7.78 -14.13 10.38
C ASP A 49 8.85 -14.83 11.24
N GLU A 50 8.89 -16.15 11.19
CA GLU A 50 9.88 -17.01 11.88
C GLU A 50 11.29 -16.82 11.29
N ALA A 51 11.42 -16.64 9.99
CA ALA A 51 12.69 -16.40 9.31
C ALA A 51 13.24 -14.98 9.50
N GLY A 52 12.48 -14.08 10.12
CA GLY A 52 12.90 -12.69 10.36
C GLY A 52 12.84 -11.80 9.12
N ILE A 53 11.99 -12.14 8.14
CA ILE A 53 11.69 -11.28 6.99
C ILE A 53 10.89 -10.06 7.46
N ASP A 54 11.22 -8.88 6.94
CA ASP A 54 10.72 -7.62 7.47
C ASP A 54 9.28 -7.30 7.06
N PHE A 55 8.87 -7.63 5.82
CA PHE A 55 7.54 -7.23 5.36
C PHE A 55 6.93 -8.12 4.27
N MET A 56 5.60 -8.03 4.15
CA MET A 56 4.82 -8.54 3.03
C MET A 56 4.06 -7.38 2.37
N LEU A 57 4.12 -7.31 1.03
CA LEU A 57 3.46 -6.28 0.23
C LEU A 57 2.52 -6.94 -0.81
N PRO A 58 1.19 -6.71 -0.72
CA PRO A 58 0.23 -7.26 -1.66
C PRO A 58 0.05 -6.35 -2.88
N ILE A 59 -0.51 -6.92 -3.94
CA ILE A 59 -1.07 -6.16 -5.07
C ILE A 59 -2.59 -6.04 -4.89
N ALA A 60 -3.15 -4.85 -4.98
CA ALA A 60 -4.58 -4.67 -5.16
C ALA A 60 -4.92 -4.85 -6.65
N ARG A 61 -5.82 -5.79 -6.94
CA ARG A 61 -6.25 -6.10 -8.29
C ARG A 61 -7.70 -6.56 -8.26
N TRP A 62 -8.49 -6.08 -9.19
CA TRP A 62 -9.91 -6.42 -9.31
C TRP A 62 -10.20 -7.24 -10.56
N ILE A 63 -9.37 -7.10 -11.59
CA ILE A 63 -9.39 -7.96 -12.77
C ILE A 63 -7.98 -8.43 -13.10
N GLY A 64 -7.82 -9.71 -13.45
CA GLY A 64 -6.55 -10.26 -13.93
C GLY A 64 -6.21 -9.80 -15.34
N TYR A 65 -5.08 -10.28 -15.83
CA TYR A 65 -4.64 -9.99 -17.19
C TYR A 65 -5.28 -10.91 -18.24
N GLY A 66 -6.02 -11.94 -17.79
CA GLY A 66 -6.63 -12.93 -18.68
C GLY A 66 -5.61 -13.77 -19.47
N GLY A 67 -6.03 -14.24 -20.65
CA GLY A 67 -5.21 -15.10 -21.49
C GLY A 67 -5.00 -16.49 -20.90
N GLU A 68 -4.09 -17.27 -21.47
CA GLU A 68 -3.89 -18.69 -21.12
C GLU A 68 -3.36 -18.92 -19.70
N THR A 69 -2.65 -17.94 -19.12
CA THR A 69 -2.09 -18.04 -17.77
C THR A 69 -3.05 -17.54 -16.70
N ASP A 70 -4.06 -16.76 -17.08
CA ASP A 70 -4.94 -16.03 -16.16
C ASP A 70 -4.15 -15.36 -15.02
N PHE A 71 -3.04 -14.71 -15.39
CA PHE A 71 -2.11 -14.08 -14.45
C PHE A 71 -2.82 -13.03 -13.61
N HIS A 72 -2.75 -13.15 -12.29
CA HIS A 72 -3.51 -12.35 -11.33
C HIS A 72 -5.04 -12.43 -11.50
N GLY A 73 -5.58 -13.54 -12.02
CA GLY A 73 -7.04 -13.71 -12.15
C GLY A 73 -7.74 -13.87 -10.79
N GLY A 74 -7.08 -14.51 -9.83
CA GLY A 74 -7.51 -14.59 -8.44
C GLY A 74 -6.64 -13.72 -7.53
N VAL A 75 -7.26 -12.84 -6.73
CA VAL A 75 -6.54 -11.96 -5.80
C VAL A 75 -7.29 -11.85 -4.48
N LEU A 76 -6.62 -12.12 -3.36
CA LEU A 76 -7.17 -11.87 -2.04
C LEU A 76 -7.18 -10.35 -1.78
N GLU A 77 -8.30 -9.83 -1.26
CA GLU A 77 -8.46 -8.42 -0.93
C GLU A 77 -7.45 -7.99 0.13
N THR A 78 -6.77 -6.89 -0.10
CA THR A 78 -5.52 -6.56 0.57
C THR A 78 -5.65 -6.12 2.02
N MET A 79 -6.75 -5.43 2.37
CA MET A 79 -6.99 -4.98 3.76
C MET A 79 -7.38 -6.16 4.65
N THR A 80 -8.28 -7.01 4.16
CA THR A 80 -8.71 -8.24 4.87
C THR A 80 -7.57 -9.22 5.01
N TRP A 81 -6.78 -9.41 3.92
CA TRP A 81 -5.58 -10.24 3.92
C TRP A 81 -4.54 -9.76 4.94
N ALA A 82 -4.26 -8.46 4.99
CA ALA A 82 -3.32 -7.88 5.94
C ALA A 82 -3.78 -8.07 7.40
N ALA A 83 -5.08 -7.88 7.68
CA ALA A 83 -5.66 -8.10 9.01
C ALA A 83 -5.45 -9.55 9.48
N GLY A 84 -5.75 -10.53 8.60
CA GLY A 84 -5.59 -11.96 8.91
C GLY A 84 -4.14 -12.35 9.19
N LEU A 85 -3.20 -11.87 8.39
CA LEU A 85 -1.76 -12.15 8.57
C LEU A 85 -1.22 -11.48 9.83
N LEU A 86 -1.56 -10.21 10.08
CA LEU A 86 -1.12 -9.50 11.29
C LEU A 86 -1.65 -10.13 12.58
N ALA A 87 -2.87 -10.65 12.56
CA ALA A 87 -3.43 -11.41 13.68
C ALA A 87 -2.71 -12.75 13.93
N SER A 88 -2.07 -13.31 12.90
CA SER A 88 -1.48 -14.66 12.90
C SER A 88 0.05 -14.67 13.01
N THR A 89 0.70 -13.50 13.02
CA THR A 89 2.16 -13.30 13.06
C THR A 89 2.56 -12.39 14.23
N LYS A 90 3.85 -12.30 14.53
CA LYS A 90 4.35 -11.57 15.71
C LYS A 90 5.30 -10.42 15.40
N ASN A 91 6.10 -10.52 14.33
CA ASN A 91 7.22 -9.61 14.07
C ASN A 91 7.09 -8.91 12.72
N ILE A 92 6.72 -9.64 11.65
CA ILE A 92 6.65 -9.15 10.28
C ILE A 92 5.66 -7.99 10.12
N ALA A 93 6.02 -6.97 9.37
CA ALA A 93 5.09 -5.94 8.93
C ALA A 93 4.28 -6.42 7.72
N VAL A 94 3.00 -6.09 7.68
CA VAL A 94 2.14 -6.41 6.54
C VAL A 94 1.51 -5.13 6.01
N PHE A 95 1.73 -4.86 4.74
CA PHE A 95 1.09 -3.75 4.06
C PHE A 95 -0.27 -4.15 3.50
N ALA A 96 -1.17 -3.19 3.42
CA ALA A 96 -2.32 -3.25 2.54
C ALA A 96 -2.06 -2.35 1.33
N THR A 97 -2.62 -2.67 0.17
CA THR A 97 -2.56 -1.83 -1.03
C THR A 97 -3.97 -1.37 -1.39
N ILE A 98 -4.15 -0.08 -1.62
CA ILE A 98 -5.45 0.49 -1.99
C ILE A 98 -5.35 1.37 -3.23
N HIS A 99 -6.42 1.41 -4.02
CA HIS A 99 -6.65 2.40 -5.07
C HIS A 99 -7.50 3.53 -4.50
N THR A 100 -6.99 4.76 -4.54
CA THR A 100 -7.65 5.91 -3.91
C THR A 100 -9.06 6.16 -4.45
N ALA A 101 -9.28 6.00 -5.76
CA ALA A 101 -10.59 6.23 -6.37
C ALA A 101 -11.63 5.15 -6.04
N ALA A 102 -11.20 3.93 -5.69
CA ALA A 102 -12.09 2.84 -5.32
C ALA A 102 -12.43 2.79 -3.82
N ASN A 103 -11.74 3.60 -3.01
CA ASN A 103 -11.82 3.50 -1.56
C ASN A 103 -11.98 4.89 -0.91
N HIS A 104 -13.07 5.09 -0.18
CA HIS A 104 -13.29 6.35 0.51
C HIS A 104 -12.27 6.57 1.64
N PRO A 105 -11.61 7.75 1.74
CA PRO A 105 -10.51 7.99 2.68
C PRO A 105 -10.91 7.76 4.15
N ALA A 106 -12.11 8.14 4.56
CA ALA A 106 -12.59 7.94 5.93
C ALA A 106 -12.78 6.45 6.28
N VAL A 107 -13.18 5.64 5.29
CA VAL A 107 -13.32 4.19 5.49
C VAL A 107 -11.94 3.56 5.65
N VAL A 108 -11.00 3.88 4.76
CA VAL A 108 -9.64 3.35 4.82
C VAL A 108 -8.90 3.82 6.06
N ALA A 109 -9.05 5.09 6.45
CA ALA A 109 -8.43 5.60 7.69
C ALA A 109 -8.81 4.76 8.90
N LYS A 110 -10.09 4.37 9.00
CA LYS A 110 -10.58 3.51 10.08
C LYS A 110 -10.14 2.05 9.92
N GLN A 111 -10.20 1.50 8.72
CA GLN A 111 -9.78 0.11 8.45
C GLN A 111 -8.31 -0.10 8.78
N ILE A 112 -7.41 0.74 8.24
CA ILE A 112 -5.97 0.56 8.48
C ILE A 112 -5.59 0.83 9.95
N ALA A 113 -6.25 1.77 10.62
CA ALA A 113 -6.04 1.97 12.05
C ALA A 113 -6.47 0.74 12.87
N THR A 114 -7.58 0.10 12.50
CA THR A 114 -8.04 -1.15 13.13
C THR A 114 -7.05 -2.29 12.86
N ILE A 115 -6.59 -2.43 11.63
CA ILE A 115 -5.58 -3.43 11.24
C ILE A 115 -4.27 -3.21 12.01
N ASP A 116 -3.87 -1.96 12.19
CA ASP A 116 -2.67 -1.61 12.95
C ASP A 116 -2.81 -1.93 14.43
N GLN A 117 -4.01 -1.75 15.02
CA GLN A 117 -4.31 -2.20 16.38
C GLN A 117 -4.20 -3.73 16.50
N ILE A 118 -4.80 -4.48 15.56
CA ILE A 118 -4.70 -5.95 15.49
C ILE A 118 -3.24 -6.38 15.40
N GLY A 119 -2.46 -5.70 14.56
CA GLY A 119 -1.04 -5.96 14.33
C GLY A 119 -0.10 -5.34 15.37
N HIS A 120 -0.62 -4.72 16.44
CA HIS A 120 0.20 -4.05 17.46
C HIS A 120 1.23 -3.07 16.89
N GLY A 121 0.83 -2.30 15.86
CA GLY A 121 1.67 -1.28 15.22
C GLY A 121 2.55 -1.78 14.09
N ARG A 122 2.21 -2.92 13.44
CA ARG A 122 2.97 -3.53 12.33
C ARG A 122 2.31 -3.38 10.97
N ALA A 123 1.17 -2.70 10.88
CA ALA A 123 0.53 -2.43 9.59
C ALA A 123 1.32 -1.39 8.78
N GLY A 124 1.15 -1.46 7.46
CA GLY A 124 1.59 -0.45 6.51
C GLY A 124 0.55 -0.23 5.41
N LEU A 125 0.66 0.84 4.66
CA LEU A 125 -0.26 1.18 3.58
C LEU A 125 0.50 1.54 2.30
N ASN A 126 0.17 0.87 1.21
CA ASN A 126 0.59 1.23 -0.14
C ASN A 126 -0.55 1.98 -0.84
N ILE A 127 -0.30 3.23 -1.21
CA ILE A 127 -1.29 4.11 -1.82
C ILE A 127 -1.08 4.13 -3.34
N VAL A 128 -2.11 3.75 -4.11
CA VAL A 128 -2.10 3.75 -5.58
C VAL A 128 -3.10 4.78 -6.09
N ALA A 129 -2.60 5.79 -6.82
CA ALA A 129 -3.46 6.81 -7.44
C ALA A 129 -4.29 6.27 -8.62
N GLY A 130 -3.80 5.18 -9.24
CA GLY A 130 -4.47 4.48 -10.34
C GLY A 130 -3.72 4.55 -11.67
N TRP A 131 -3.77 3.46 -12.44
CA TRP A 131 -3.14 3.36 -13.76
C TRP A 131 -3.85 2.41 -14.73
N ASN A 132 -4.54 1.38 -14.22
CA ASN A 132 -5.17 0.34 -15.04
C ASN A 132 -6.63 0.69 -15.35
N LYS A 133 -6.86 1.44 -16.43
CA LYS A 133 -8.19 1.92 -16.83
C LYS A 133 -9.26 0.81 -16.88
N PRO A 134 -9.02 -0.38 -17.48
CA PRO A 134 -10.01 -1.45 -17.51
C PRO A 134 -10.49 -1.90 -16.11
N GLU A 135 -9.63 -1.85 -15.12
CA GLU A 135 -9.97 -2.22 -13.74
C GLU A 135 -10.95 -1.22 -13.10
N TYR A 136 -10.77 0.07 -13.38
CA TYR A 136 -11.70 1.11 -12.94
C TYR A 136 -13.05 1.01 -13.65
N GLU A 137 -13.04 0.76 -14.95
CA GLU A 137 -14.25 0.53 -15.73
C GLU A 137 -15.04 -0.68 -15.19
N ALA A 138 -14.37 -1.77 -14.84
CA ALA A 138 -15.00 -2.95 -14.23
C ALA A 138 -15.68 -2.64 -12.88
N LEU A 139 -15.19 -1.65 -12.14
CA LEU A 139 -15.79 -1.17 -10.90
C LEU A 139 -16.84 -0.07 -11.12
N GLY A 140 -17.13 0.32 -12.37
CA GLY A 140 -18.01 1.45 -12.67
C GLY A 140 -17.40 2.80 -12.30
N LEU A 141 -16.09 2.89 -12.19
CA LEU A 141 -15.36 4.10 -11.83
C LEU A 141 -14.70 4.74 -13.04
N THR A 142 -14.52 6.05 -12.98
CA THR A 142 -13.76 6.80 -14.00
C THR A 142 -12.36 7.11 -13.47
N LEU A 143 -11.35 6.68 -14.23
CA LEU A 143 -9.97 7.06 -13.96
C LEU A 143 -9.64 8.29 -14.82
N PRO A 144 -9.23 9.44 -14.23
CA PRO A 144 -8.77 10.58 -15.00
C PRO A 144 -7.61 10.18 -15.94
N ASP A 145 -7.62 10.71 -17.17
CA ASP A 145 -6.60 10.36 -18.16
C ASP A 145 -5.22 10.95 -17.83
N ASP A 146 -5.20 12.12 -17.18
CA ASP A 146 -3.96 12.81 -16.81
C ASP A 146 -3.46 12.45 -15.41
N HIS A 147 -2.15 12.42 -15.25
CA HIS A 147 -1.50 12.10 -13.99
C HIS A 147 -1.69 13.19 -12.93
N GLU A 148 -1.79 14.44 -13.33
CA GLU A 148 -1.95 15.57 -12.41
C GLU A 148 -3.27 15.45 -11.63
N SER A 149 -4.38 15.24 -12.33
CA SER A 149 -5.70 15.04 -11.70
C SER A 149 -5.74 13.83 -10.78
N ARG A 150 -5.11 12.71 -11.19
CA ARG A 150 -5.04 11.50 -10.35
C ARG A 150 -4.29 11.74 -9.05
N TYR A 151 -3.14 12.42 -9.12
CA TYR A 151 -2.33 12.69 -7.94
C TYR A 151 -2.88 13.84 -7.09
N ALA A 152 -3.56 14.83 -7.67
CA ALA A 152 -4.30 15.83 -6.91
C ALA A 152 -5.44 15.19 -6.09
N TYR A 153 -6.17 14.25 -6.68
CA TYR A 153 -7.18 13.45 -5.97
C TYR A 153 -6.56 12.60 -4.84
N ALA A 154 -5.47 11.90 -5.14
CA ALA A 154 -4.78 11.07 -4.17
C ALA A 154 -4.17 11.90 -3.02
N GLN A 155 -3.73 13.12 -3.30
CA GLN A 155 -3.21 14.02 -2.27
C GLN A 155 -4.31 14.44 -1.29
N GLU A 156 -5.44 14.92 -1.79
CA GLU A 156 -6.57 15.28 -0.91
C GLU A 156 -7.10 14.06 -0.15
N TRP A 157 -7.14 12.90 -0.82
CA TRP A 157 -7.49 11.63 -0.20
C TRP A 157 -6.61 11.34 1.01
N PHE A 158 -5.30 11.46 0.86
CA PHE A 158 -4.35 11.17 1.93
C PHE A 158 -4.30 12.27 3.00
N ASP A 159 -4.54 13.52 2.63
CA ASP A 159 -4.66 14.62 3.59
C ASP A 159 -5.83 14.40 4.55
N LEU A 160 -6.98 13.96 4.03
CA LEU A 160 -8.12 13.61 4.87
C LEU A 160 -7.82 12.40 5.76
N VAL A 161 -7.14 11.37 5.24
CA VAL A 161 -6.70 10.22 6.06
C VAL A 161 -5.79 10.68 7.21
N ARG A 162 -4.79 11.50 6.91
CA ARG A 162 -3.87 12.05 7.93
C ARG A 162 -4.60 12.90 8.98
N LYS A 163 -5.54 13.72 8.54
CA LYS A 163 -6.37 14.53 9.45
C LYS A 163 -7.20 13.66 10.38
N LEU A 164 -7.78 12.57 9.87
CA LEU A 164 -8.54 11.62 10.66
C LEU A 164 -7.67 10.91 11.71
N TRP A 165 -6.43 10.54 11.35
CA TRP A 165 -5.51 9.93 12.32
C TRP A 165 -5.01 10.90 13.40
N ALA A 166 -4.91 12.18 13.07
CA ALA A 166 -4.37 13.21 13.96
C ALA A 166 -5.43 13.86 14.87
N SER A 167 -6.73 13.65 14.61
CA SER A 167 -7.81 14.34 15.33
C SER A 167 -8.67 13.37 16.13
N ASP A 168 -8.80 13.63 17.40
CA ASP A 168 -9.72 12.98 18.32
C ASP A 168 -11.04 13.75 18.51
N GLU A 169 -11.18 14.91 17.88
CA GLU A 169 -12.37 15.73 17.84
C GLU A 169 -13.12 15.65 16.51
N HIS A 170 -14.39 16.06 16.52
CA HIS A 170 -15.16 16.18 15.29
C HIS A 170 -14.71 17.38 14.48
N PHE A 171 -14.63 17.21 13.16
CA PHE A 171 -14.33 18.29 12.22
C PHE A 171 -15.14 18.18 10.94
N ASP A 172 -15.25 19.27 10.22
CA ASP A 172 -15.77 19.33 8.87
C ASP A 172 -14.60 19.32 7.87
N TRP A 173 -14.81 18.64 6.74
CA TRP A 173 -13.89 18.68 5.60
C TRP A 173 -14.62 19.21 4.37
N ASP A 174 -14.10 20.26 3.77
CA ASP A 174 -14.66 20.91 2.60
C ASP A 174 -13.60 21.04 1.50
N GLY A 175 -13.13 19.90 0.99
CA GLY A 175 -12.14 19.81 -0.07
C GLY A 175 -12.74 19.89 -1.46
N LYS A 176 -11.90 19.80 -2.46
CA LYS A 176 -12.31 19.74 -3.88
C LYS A 176 -13.01 18.42 -4.22
N TYR A 177 -12.47 17.30 -3.73
CA TYR A 177 -12.90 15.95 -4.08
C TYR A 177 -13.72 15.29 -2.99
N PHE A 178 -13.48 15.64 -1.73
CA PHE A 178 -14.15 15.04 -0.58
C PHE A 178 -14.86 16.07 0.26
N LYS A 179 -16.02 15.70 0.77
CA LYS A 179 -16.83 16.49 1.71
C LYS A 179 -17.21 15.61 2.88
N ALA A 180 -17.03 16.12 4.10
CA ALA A 180 -17.49 15.43 5.31
C ALA A 180 -17.97 16.44 6.34
N LYS A 181 -18.98 16.07 7.13
CA LYS A 181 -19.51 16.91 8.22
C LYS A 181 -19.44 16.14 9.53
N LYS A 182 -18.91 16.81 10.56
CA LYS A 182 -18.78 16.28 11.92
C LYS A 182 -18.13 14.88 11.95
N ILE A 183 -17.16 14.66 11.06
CA ILE A 183 -16.42 13.40 11.02
C ILE A 183 -15.38 13.36 12.14
N LYS A 184 -15.11 12.17 12.66
CA LYS A 184 -14.11 11.94 13.69
C LYS A 184 -13.26 10.72 13.33
N GLY A 185 -11.95 10.85 13.49
CA GLY A 185 -11.01 9.73 13.36
C GLY A 185 -10.76 9.06 14.69
N ASN A 186 -11.31 7.88 14.90
CA ASN A 186 -11.04 7.04 16.07
C ASN A 186 -11.43 5.58 15.75
N PRO A 187 -10.53 4.57 15.98
CA PRO A 187 -9.18 4.70 16.55
C PRO A 187 -8.18 5.36 15.58
N ALA A 188 -7.08 5.85 16.12
CA ALA A 188 -5.88 6.18 15.35
C ALA A 188 -4.96 4.94 15.28
N PRO A 189 -4.01 4.89 14.32
CA PRO A 189 -2.93 3.92 14.34
C PRO A 189 -2.14 3.98 15.65
N VAL A 190 -1.54 2.85 16.06
CA VAL A 190 -0.82 2.69 17.34
C VAL A 190 0.25 3.76 17.57
N ARG A 191 0.86 4.27 16.50
CA ARG A 191 1.90 5.32 16.52
C ARG A 191 1.43 6.65 15.93
N GLY A 192 0.12 6.85 15.78
CA GLY A 192 -0.46 8.03 15.12
C GLY A 192 -0.44 7.97 13.59
N SER A 193 0.36 7.09 13.00
CA SER A 193 0.44 6.84 11.56
C SER A 193 0.98 5.44 11.29
N VAL A 194 0.83 4.94 10.05
CA VAL A 194 1.48 3.72 9.58
C VAL A 194 2.54 4.07 8.52
N PRO A 195 3.55 3.18 8.28
CA PRO A 195 4.45 3.32 7.15
C PRO A 195 3.70 3.38 5.82
N ILE A 196 4.07 4.33 4.97
CA ILE A 196 3.47 4.54 3.65
C ILE A 196 4.44 4.11 2.57
N ILE A 197 3.97 3.29 1.63
CA ILE A 197 4.65 2.98 0.37
C ILE A 197 3.91 3.66 -0.78
N ASN A 198 4.63 4.06 -1.82
CA ASN A 198 4.07 4.43 -3.10
C ASN A 198 4.97 3.95 -4.24
N ALA A 199 4.36 3.41 -5.30
CA ALA A 199 5.05 2.89 -6.47
C ALA A 199 4.80 3.81 -7.67
N ALA A 200 5.46 4.98 -7.68
CA ALA A 200 5.24 5.99 -8.68
C ALA A 200 6.36 6.07 -9.72
N GLY A 201 5.99 6.03 -11.01
CA GLY A 201 6.91 6.19 -12.14
C GLY A 201 6.84 7.55 -12.83
N SER A 202 5.69 8.26 -12.77
CA SER A 202 5.52 9.57 -13.37
C SER A 202 6.12 10.70 -12.51
N PRO A 203 6.45 11.89 -13.08
CA PRO A 203 6.93 13.03 -12.31
C PRO A 203 5.99 13.42 -11.17
N GLN A 204 4.68 13.50 -11.41
CA GLN A 204 3.66 13.82 -10.40
C GLN A 204 3.59 12.75 -9.31
N GLY A 205 3.75 11.48 -9.69
CA GLY A 205 3.78 10.39 -8.74
C GLY A 205 5.04 10.39 -7.87
N ARG A 206 6.18 10.73 -8.44
CA ARG A 206 7.43 10.90 -7.68
C ARG A 206 7.34 12.08 -6.71
N GLU A 207 6.69 13.16 -7.12
CA GLU A 207 6.40 14.29 -6.23
C GLU A 207 5.53 13.85 -5.06
N PHE A 208 4.39 13.20 -5.33
CA PHE A 208 3.51 12.64 -4.30
C PHE A 208 4.27 11.69 -3.37
N ALA A 209 5.08 10.79 -3.91
CA ALA A 209 5.85 9.82 -3.13
C ALA A 209 6.89 10.50 -2.24
N THR A 210 7.63 11.48 -2.75
CA THR A 210 8.62 12.24 -1.98
C THR A 210 7.99 13.15 -0.93
N ASP A 211 6.73 13.57 -1.09
CA ASP A 211 5.98 14.34 -0.10
C ASP A 211 5.38 13.45 1.00
N ASN A 212 4.96 12.23 0.67
CA ASN A 212 4.05 11.47 1.51
C ASN A 212 4.57 10.10 1.95
N ALA A 213 5.36 9.40 1.11
CA ALA A 213 5.77 8.03 1.40
C ALA A 213 7.01 7.95 2.29
N ASN A 214 7.11 6.88 3.07
CA ASN A 214 8.31 6.50 3.81
C ASN A 214 9.24 5.63 2.95
N PHE A 215 8.65 4.91 2.00
CA PHE A 215 9.34 4.02 1.08
C PHE A 215 8.81 4.21 -0.33
N LEU A 216 9.73 4.32 -1.28
CA LEU A 216 9.40 4.37 -2.70
C LEU A 216 9.70 3.00 -3.32
N PHE A 217 8.70 2.42 -3.97
CA PHE A 217 8.83 1.15 -4.66
C PHE A 217 9.14 1.40 -6.15
N THR A 218 10.19 0.74 -6.66
CA THR A 218 10.55 0.76 -8.09
C THR A 218 10.88 -0.66 -8.57
N PRO A 219 10.53 -1.04 -9.79
CA PRO A 219 10.85 -2.36 -10.33
C PRO A 219 12.35 -2.60 -10.55
N ALA A 220 13.18 -1.56 -10.56
CA ALA A 220 14.64 -1.63 -10.68
C ALA A 220 15.13 -2.56 -11.83
N ILE A 221 14.55 -2.41 -13.03
CA ILE A 221 14.79 -3.29 -14.18
C ILE A 221 16.24 -3.15 -14.70
N ASP A 222 16.77 -1.94 -14.69
CA ASP A 222 18.14 -1.61 -15.12
C ASP A 222 18.91 -0.98 -13.96
N LEU A 223 20.11 -1.49 -13.67
CA LEU A 223 20.87 -1.10 -12.49
C LEU A 223 21.36 0.35 -12.54
N ASP A 224 21.88 0.80 -13.67
CA ASP A 224 22.45 2.16 -13.78
C ASP A 224 21.36 3.21 -13.81
N ARG A 225 20.27 2.94 -14.54
CA ARG A 225 19.08 3.77 -14.52
C ARG A 225 18.48 3.84 -13.10
N SER A 226 18.39 2.72 -12.41
CA SER A 226 17.84 2.66 -11.05
C SER A 226 18.69 3.44 -10.05
N LYS A 227 20.04 3.40 -10.18
CA LYS A 227 20.92 4.23 -9.35
C LYS A 227 20.66 5.72 -9.54
N ALA A 228 20.51 6.17 -10.79
CA ALA A 228 20.21 7.56 -11.10
C ALA A 228 18.85 7.98 -10.56
N GLU A 229 17.80 7.16 -10.74
CA GLU A 229 16.46 7.40 -10.23
C GLU A 229 16.42 7.47 -8.70
N ILE A 230 17.09 6.56 -8.01
CA ILE A 230 17.17 6.54 -6.54
C ILE A 230 17.92 7.78 -6.03
N ALA A 231 19.00 8.18 -6.69
CA ALA A 231 19.75 9.38 -6.31
C ALA A 231 18.87 10.64 -6.45
N ASP A 232 18.15 10.76 -7.56
CA ASP A 232 17.22 11.88 -7.80
C ASP A 232 16.09 11.92 -6.76
N LEU A 233 15.42 10.79 -6.50
CA LEU A 233 14.35 10.69 -5.51
C LEU A 233 14.83 11.05 -4.10
N LYS A 234 16.03 10.59 -3.71
CA LYS A 234 16.63 10.96 -2.43
C LYS A 234 16.97 12.46 -2.35
N ALA A 235 17.42 13.05 -3.45
CA ALA A 235 17.68 14.48 -3.52
C ALA A 235 16.38 15.30 -3.40
N GLN A 236 15.31 14.90 -4.10
CA GLN A 236 14.00 15.53 -3.99
C GLN A 236 13.44 15.45 -2.56
N ALA A 237 13.46 14.27 -1.94
CA ALA A 237 13.00 14.10 -0.57
C ALA A 237 13.82 14.94 0.43
N LYS A 238 15.16 14.98 0.26
CA LYS A 238 16.06 15.81 1.08
C LYS A 238 15.76 17.31 0.96
N ALA A 239 15.48 17.79 -0.27
CA ALA A 239 15.10 19.20 -0.50
C ALA A 239 13.79 19.57 0.23
N LYS A 240 12.92 18.60 0.48
CA LYS A 240 11.67 18.73 1.25
C LYS A 240 11.86 18.44 2.76
N GLY A 241 13.10 18.30 3.24
CA GLY A 241 13.42 18.00 4.64
C GLY A 241 13.05 16.55 5.06
N ARG A 242 12.88 15.63 4.11
CA ARG A 242 12.49 14.24 4.36
C ARG A 242 13.61 13.25 4.05
N LYS A 243 13.56 12.10 4.75
CA LYS A 243 14.39 10.91 4.46
C LYS A 243 13.45 9.82 3.90
N VAL A 244 13.78 9.26 2.75
CA VAL A 244 13.10 8.13 2.11
C VAL A 244 14.10 7.03 1.79
#